data_78c866464fd14905ecc0873b919ec842
#
_entry.id   78c866464fd14905ecc0873b919ec842
#
_cell.length_a   1.000
_cell.length_b   1.000
_cell.length_c   1.000
_cell.angle_alpha   90.00
_cell.angle_beta   90.00
_cell.angle_gamma   90.00
#
_symmetry.space_group_name_H-M   'P 1'
#
loop_
_entity.id
_entity.type
_entity.pdbx_description
1 polymer ?
#
loop_
_entity_poly.entity_id
_entity_poly.type
_entity_poly.pdbx_seq_one_letter_code
_entity_poly.pdbx_strand_id
1 'polypeptide(L)'
;MTNLQRFKNRKALITGAAGGIGSALVKALKKEGALVAITDLNTSNVDADANFDGDLQNSQFCDELPLLAKDKLNGLDILCNVAGVITRGNINEVTDEEYNLTMKVNVEAPFRLCRASIPIMKKGSAIVNVSSCWGLRSGPNHPLYTMSKAAIASLTQSLGLDHAHQGIRVNAVCPNEVNTSMIRSGFEVRGLNPDKAIEELNKTIPLGRIAEPEDIVDVILF
;
A
#
# COMPACT_ATOMS: atom_id res chain seq x y z
N MET A 1 -22.20 -16.61 6.84
CA MET A 1 -21.30 -16.12 5.76
C MET A 1 -20.44 -17.28 5.33
N THR A 2 -20.56 -17.74 4.10
CA THR A 2 -19.71 -18.80 3.53
C THR A 2 -18.26 -18.32 3.58
N ASN A 3 -17.38 -19.09 4.19
CA ASN A 3 -15.95 -18.81 4.27
C ASN A 3 -15.40 -19.01 2.85
N LEU A 4 -15.37 -17.95 2.04
CA LEU A 4 -14.89 -17.95 0.66
C LEU A 4 -13.38 -18.06 0.68
N GLN A 5 -12.81 -19.25 0.71
CA GLN A 5 -11.35 -19.46 0.68
C GLN A 5 -10.75 -19.14 -0.70
N ARG A 6 -11.00 -17.92 -1.21
CA ARG A 6 -10.53 -17.47 -2.54
C ARG A 6 -9.01 -17.48 -2.67
N PHE A 7 -8.31 -17.28 -1.55
CA PHE A 7 -6.85 -17.20 -1.49
C PHE A 7 -6.20 -18.42 -0.85
N LYS A 8 -6.93 -19.55 -0.75
CA LYS A 8 -6.39 -20.78 -0.16
C LYS A 8 -5.03 -21.14 -0.79
N ASN A 9 -4.02 -21.26 0.08
CA ASN A 9 -2.63 -21.59 -0.30
C ASN A 9 -1.93 -20.52 -1.17
N ARG A 10 -2.49 -19.35 -1.41
CA ARG A 10 -1.81 -18.23 -2.07
C ARG A 10 -0.81 -17.60 -1.10
N LYS A 11 0.33 -17.16 -1.59
CA LYS A 11 1.43 -16.57 -0.84
C LYS A 11 1.47 -15.09 -1.15
N ALA A 12 1.26 -14.27 -0.12
CA ALA A 12 1.19 -12.82 -0.26
C ALA A 12 2.32 -12.14 0.51
N LEU A 13 2.92 -11.12 -0.09
CA LEU A 13 3.80 -10.17 0.59
C LEU A 13 3.08 -8.82 0.67
N ILE A 14 3.01 -8.25 1.87
CA ILE A 14 2.33 -6.96 2.14
C ILE A 14 3.33 -6.01 2.79
N THR A 15 3.49 -4.82 2.22
CA THR A 15 4.26 -3.73 2.83
C THR A 15 3.34 -2.76 3.57
N GLY A 16 3.84 -2.08 4.60
CA GLY A 16 3.02 -1.17 5.41
C GLY A 16 1.97 -1.90 6.24
N ALA A 17 2.31 -3.12 6.68
CA ALA A 17 1.36 -4.05 7.31
C ALA A 17 0.89 -3.62 8.69
N ALA A 18 1.62 -2.76 9.40
CA ALA A 18 1.21 -2.19 10.68
C ALA A 18 0.26 -0.99 10.53
N GLY A 19 0.13 -0.43 9.32
CA GLY A 19 -0.80 0.66 9.02
C GLY A 19 -2.26 0.19 8.94
N GLY A 20 -3.21 1.14 8.88
CA GLY A 20 -4.65 0.84 8.89
C GLY A 20 -5.08 -0.09 7.75
N ILE A 21 -4.77 0.27 6.49
CA ILE A 21 -5.11 -0.57 5.31
C ILE A 21 -4.33 -1.89 5.34
N GLY A 22 -3.01 -1.83 5.65
CA GLY A 22 -2.17 -3.01 5.66
C GLY A 22 -2.61 -4.06 6.67
N SER A 23 -2.90 -3.66 7.91
CA SER A 23 -3.36 -4.59 8.96
C SER A 23 -4.73 -5.21 8.67
N ALA A 24 -5.64 -4.43 8.09
CA ALA A 24 -6.94 -4.94 7.63
C ALA A 24 -6.76 -5.95 6.49
N LEU A 25 -5.85 -5.67 5.53
CA LEU A 25 -5.55 -6.56 4.40
C LEU A 25 -4.94 -7.89 4.87
N VAL A 26 -3.99 -7.86 5.82
CA VAL A 26 -3.41 -9.08 6.42
C VAL A 26 -4.51 -9.96 6.99
N LYS A 27 -5.38 -9.39 7.84
CA LYS A 27 -6.51 -10.13 8.44
C LYS A 27 -7.43 -10.74 7.39
N ALA A 28 -7.75 -9.99 6.35
CA ALA A 28 -8.66 -10.44 5.30
C ALA A 28 -8.06 -11.58 4.46
N LEU A 29 -6.80 -11.46 4.02
CA LEU A 29 -6.11 -12.50 3.26
C LEU A 29 -5.94 -13.78 4.08
N LYS A 30 -5.53 -13.69 5.35
CA LYS A 30 -5.45 -14.86 6.24
C LYS A 30 -6.80 -15.52 6.44
N LYS A 31 -7.86 -14.75 6.66
CA LYS A 31 -9.24 -15.26 6.79
C LYS A 31 -9.69 -16.04 5.55
N GLU A 32 -9.19 -15.69 4.38
CA GLU A 32 -9.49 -16.37 3.12
C GLU A 32 -8.45 -17.43 2.72
N GLY A 33 -7.56 -17.81 3.64
CA GLY A 33 -6.68 -18.96 3.52
C GLY A 33 -5.32 -18.69 2.85
N ALA A 34 -4.92 -17.42 2.69
CA ALA A 34 -3.58 -17.08 2.23
C ALA A 34 -2.54 -17.30 3.34
N LEU A 35 -1.31 -17.62 2.92
CA LEU A 35 -0.10 -17.46 3.71
C LEU A 35 0.45 -16.06 3.48
N VAL A 36 0.74 -15.32 4.55
CA VAL A 36 1.05 -13.89 4.47
C VAL A 36 2.41 -13.59 5.09
N ALA A 37 3.32 -13.04 4.29
CA ALA A 37 4.53 -12.37 4.73
C ALA A 37 4.28 -10.86 4.79
N ILE A 38 4.85 -10.20 5.78
CA ILE A 38 4.65 -8.76 6.01
C ILE A 38 5.96 -8.02 6.23
N THR A 39 5.96 -6.74 5.90
CA THR A 39 7.00 -5.80 6.33
C THR A 39 6.42 -4.47 6.78
N ASP A 40 7.04 -3.92 7.79
CA ASP A 40 6.87 -2.55 8.29
C ASP A 40 8.13 -2.18 9.09
N LEU A 41 8.24 -0.96 9.59
CA LEU A 41 9.30 -0.58 10.53
C LEU A 41 9.26 -1.42 11.83
N ASN A 42 8.06 -1.82 12.24
CA ASN A 42 7.82 -2.73 13.36
C ASN A 42 6.58 -3.58 13.08
N THR A 43 6.74 -4.88 12.99
CA THR A 43 5.67 -5.84 12.69
C THR A 43 5.17 -6.62 13.91
N SER A 44 5.69 -6.35 15.12
CA SER A 44 5.47 -7.16 16.32
C SER A 44 3.99 -7.35 16.73
N ASN A 45 3.12 -6.42 16.34
CA ASN A 45 1.69 -6.44 16.66
C ASN A 45 0.81 -6.96 15.52
N VAL A 46 1.40 -7.51 14.46
CA VAL A 46 0.66 -8.02 13.30
C VAL A 46 0.86 -9.54 13.21
N ASP A 47 -0.25 -10.28 13.28
CA ASP A 47 -0.24 -11.74 13.14
C ASP A 47 -0.11 -12.13 11.66
N ALA A 48 1.08 -12.61 11.27
CA ALA A 48 1.38 -13.10 9.93
C ALA A 48 2.23 -14.37 9.96
N ASP A 49 2.39 -15.02 8.81
CA ASP A 49 3.15 -16.28 8.70
C ASP A 49 4.67 -16.02 8.60
N ALA A 50 5.06 -14.82 8.19
CA ALA A 50 6.44 -14.35 8.22
C ALA A 50 6.48 -12.82 8.42
N ASN A 51 7.32 -12.37 9.35
CA ASN A 51 7.46 -10.96 9.70
C ASN A 51 8.88 -10.49 9.39
N PHE A 52 8.99 -9.35 8.72
CA PHE A 52 10.25 -8.70 8.38
C PHE A 52 10.20 -7.23 8.81
N ASP A 53 10.87 -6.93 9.92
CA ASP A 53 11.09 -5.53 10.32
C ASP A 53 12.13 -4.91 9.39
N GLY A 54 11.83 -3.76 8.79
CA GLY A 54 12.74 -3.10 7.88
C GLY A 54 12.24 -1.75 7.38
N ASP A 55 13.21 -0.93 7.00
CA ASP A 55 12.96 0.38 6.43
C ASP A 55 12.99 0.32 4.90
N LEU A 56 11.89 0.66 4.26
CA LEU A 56 11.76 0.70 2.80
C LEU A 56 12.59 1.84 2.14
N GLN A 57 13.22 2.71 2.93
CA GLN A 57 14.27 3.60 2.42
C GLN A 57 15.55 2.84 2.06
N ASN A 58 15.76 1.65 2.63
CA ASN A 58 16.89 0.78 2.31
C ASN A 58 16.63 0.04 1.00
N SER A 59 17.32 0.45 -0.05
CA SER A 59 17.20 -0.11 -1.39
C SER A 59 17.57 -1.60 -1.45
N GLN A 60 18.59 -2.03 -0.71
CA GLN A 60 19.01 -3.43 -0.65
C GLN A 60 17.93 -4.29 -0.01
N PHE A 61 17.35 -3.83 1.11
CA PHE A 61 16.25 -4.52 1.77
C PHE A 61 15.04 -4.70 0.81
N CYS A 62 14.69 -3.67 0.04
CA CYS A 62 13.62 -3.76 -0.95
C CYS A 62 13.92 -4.78 -2.07
N ASP A 63 15.18 -4.90 -2.49
CA ASP A 63 15.58 -5.87 -3.52
C ASP A 63 15.60 -7.32 -2.99
N GLU A 64 15.91 -7.52 -1.71
CA GLU A 64 16.00 -8.84 -1.07
C GLU A 64 14.65 -9.35 -0.55
N LEU A 65 13.78 -8.47 -0.07
CA LEU A 65 12.55 -8.82 0.63
C LEU A 65 11.62 -9.80 -0.13
N PRO A 66 11.38 -9.67 -1.46
CA PRO A 66 10.56 -10.64 -2.18
C PRO A 66 11.13 -12.06 -2.18
N LEU A 67 12.46 -12.20 -2.22
CA LEU A 67 13.14 -13.50 -2.14
C LEU A 67 13.02 -14.09 -0.73
N LEU A 68 13.23 -13.28 0.30
CA LEU A 68 13.05 -13.70 1.70
C LEU A 68 11.61 -14.17 1.95
N ALA A 69 10.61 -13.42 1.46
CA ALA A 69 9.21 -13.81 1.55
C ALA A 69 8.90 -15.10 0.80
N LYS A 70 9.42 -15.23 -0.43
CA LYS A 70 9.30 -16.46 -1.23
C LYS A 70 9.87 -17.67 -0.50
N ASP A 71 11.04 -17.55 0.11
CA ASP A 71 11.70 -18.65 0.81
C ASP A 71 10.91 -19.07 2.06
N LYS A 72 10.41 -18.10 2.84
CA LYS A 72 9.59 -18.36 4.03
C LYS A 72 8.23 -18.98 3.71
N LEU A 73 7.56 -18.53 2.65
CA LEU A 73 6.22 -19.00 2.27
C LEU A 73 6.24 -20.13 1.23
N ASN A 74 7.42 -20.54 0.75
CA ASN A 74 7.57 -21.49 -0.35
C ASN A 74 6.85 -21.03 -1.63
N GLY A 75 7.03 -19.76 -2.00
CA GLY A 75 6.47 -19.13 -3.20
C GLY A 75 6.03 -17.68 -2.96
N LEU A 76 5.74 -16.97 -4.04
CA LEU A 76 5.16 -15.63 -4.02
C LEU A 76 4.13 -15.50 -5.15
N ASP A 77 2.88 -15.32 -4.80
CA ASP A 77 1.75 -15.20 -5.75
C ASP A 77 1.17 -13.78 -5.77
N ILE A 78 1.29 -13.04 -4.67
CA ILE A 78 0.66 -11.74 -4.50
C ILE A 78 1.67 -10.78 -3.88
N LEU A 79 1.83 -9.60 -4.47
CA LEU A 79 2.53 -8.47 -3.87
C LEU A 79 1.54 -7.32 -3.67
N CYS A 80 1.42 -6.83 -2.44
CA CYS A 80 0.64 -5.63 -2.14
C CYS A 80 1.56 -4.54 -1.59
N ASN A 81 1.84 -3.53 -2.40
CA ASN A 81 2.57 -2.33 -2.01
C ASN A 81 1.61 -1.34 -1.35
N VAL A 82 1.45 -1.44 -0.03
CA VAL A 82 0.53 -0.62 0.77
C VAL A 82 1.25 0.48 1.53
N ALA A 83 2.53 0.29 1.83
CA ALA A 83 3.35 1.28 2.52
C ALA A 83 3.35 2.63 1.79
N GLY A 84 3.36 3.70 2.57
CA GLY A 84 3.47 5.04 2.03
C GLY A 84 3.51 6.09 3.12
N VAL A 85 4.13 7.21 2.79
CA VAL A 85 4.20 8.41 3.62
C VAL A 85 3.50 9.56 2.93
N ILE A 86 3.04 10.55 3.70
CA ILE A 86 2.43 11.76 3.18
C ILE A 86 3.24 12.98 3.59
N THR A 87 3.69 13.75 2.61
CA THR A 87 4.31 15.05 2.80
C THR A 87 3.27 16.13 2.57
N ARG A 88 3.20 17.07 3.51
CA ARG A 88 2.27 18.19 3.51
C ARG A 88 3.01 19.50 3.34
N GLY A 89 2.37 20.49 2.79
CA GLY A 89 2.94 21.81 2.52
C GLY A 89 2.99 22.11 1.02
N ASN A 90 3.16 23.39 0.69
CA ASN A 90 3.35 23.83 -0.70
C ASN A 90 4.80 23.56 -1.15
N ILE A 91 5.08 23.80 -2.43
CA ILE A 91 6.39 23.46 -3.02
C ILE A 91 7.58 24.19 -2.35
N ASN A 92 7.35 25.37 -1.79
CA ASN A 92 8.42 26.15 -1.14
C ASN A 92 8.66 25.71 0.32
N GLU A 93 7.78 24.88 0.88
CA GLU A 93 7.85 24.40 2.26
C GLU A 93 8.44 22.98 2.34
N VAL A 94 8.44 22.24 1.25
CA VAL A 94 8.97 20.87 1.20
C VAL A 94 10.48 20.90 1.28
N THR A 95 11.05 20.13 2.23
CA THR A 95 12.50 20.00 2.40
C THR A 95 13.08 18.89 1.53
N ASP A 96 14.42 18.89 1.35
CA ASP A 96 15.12 17.82 0.63
C ASP A 96 15.00 16.47 1.36
N GLU A 97 14.94 16.46 2.69
CA GLU A 97 14.74 15.27 3.51
C GLU A 97 13.36 14.67 3.26
N GLU A 98 12.31 15.51 3.25
CA GLU A 98 10.94 15.08 2.93
C GLU A 98 10.82 14.58 1.50
N TYR A 99 11.50 15.26 0.56
CA TYR A 99 11.59 14.79 -0.83
C TYR A 99 12.22 13.41 -0.91
N ASN A 100 13.38 13.22 -0.29
CA ASN A 100 14.09 11.95 -0.31
C ASN A 100 13.27 10.84 0.35
N LEU A 101 12.69 11.08 1.52
CA LEU A 101 11.82 10.12 2.22
C LEU A 101 10.63 9.71 1.33
N THR A 102 9.93 10.69 0.78
CA THR A 102 8.72 10.44 -0.02
C THR A 102 9.07 9.65 -1.29
N MET A 103 10.12 10.03 -2.00
CA MET A 103 10.54 9.34 -3.22
C MET A 103 11.06 7.94 -2.92
N LYS A 104 11.81 7.75 -1.84
CA LYS A 104 12.30 6.44 -1.40
C LYS A 104 11.14 5.49 -1.07
N VAL A 105 10.23 5.90 -0.21
CA VAL A 105 9.16 5.03 0.29
C VAL A 105 8.02 4.87 -0.73
N ASN A 106 7.55 5.97 -1.33
CA ASN A 106 6.36 5.91 -2.19
C ASN A 106 6.67 5.50 -3.64
N VAL A 107 7.91 5.67 -4.13
CA VAL A 107 8.23 5.44 -5.55
C VAL A 107 9.31 4.37 -5.70
N GLU A 108 10.49 4.57 -5.11
CA GLU A 108 11.61 3.65 -5.30
C GLU A 108 11.33 2.27 -4.70
N ALA A 109 10.78 2.20 -3.49
CA ALA A 109 10.49 0.93 -2.84
C ALA A 109 9.50 0.07 -3.65
N PRO A 110 8.30 0.54 -4.05
CA PRO A 110 7.40 -0.22 -4.91
C PRO A 110 8.02 -0.62 -6.24
N PHE A 111 8.80 0.25 -6.87
CA PHE A 111 9.54 -0.07 -8.10
C PHE A 111 10.48 -1.25 -7.88
N ARG A 112 11.32 -1.22 -6.83
CA ARG A 112 12.27 -2.29 -6.52
C ARG A 112 11.57 -3.60 -6.16
N LEU A 113 10.54 -3.53 -5.31
CA LEU A 113 9.74 -4.69 -4.92
C LEU A 113 9.08 -5.36 -6.12
N CYS A 114 8.50 -4.59 -7.05
CA CYS A 114 7.95 -5.13 -8.29
C CYS A 114 9.04 -5.77 -9.15
N ARG A 115 10.19 -5.08 -9.33
CA ARG A 115 11.33 -5.59 -10.11
C ARG A 115 11.88 -6.90 -9.57
N ALA A 116 11.97 -7.04 -8.24
CA ALA A 116 12.47 -8.25 -7.60
C ALA A 116 11.40 -9.38 -7.56
N SER A 117 10.12 -9.02 -7.51
CA SER A 117 9.01 -9.99 -7.43
C SER A 117 8.69 -10.64 -8.78
N ILE A 118 8.63 -9.86 -9.85
CA ILE A 118 8.18 -10.34 -11.18
C ILE A 118 8.95 -11.58 -11.65
N PRO A 119 10.30 -11.65 -11.57
CA PRO A 119 11.04 -12.82 -12.04
C PRO A 119 10.76 -14.12 -11.27
N ILE A 120 10.22 -14.02 -10.07
CA ILE A 120 9.92 -15.17 -9.20
C ILE A 120 8.42 -15.50 -9.12
N MET A 121 7.58 -14.66 -9.72
CA MET A 121 6.14 -14.87 -9.83
C MET A 121 5.78 -15.79 -10.98
N LYS A 122 4.65 -16.49 -10.86
CA LYS A 122 4.14 -17.43 -11.87
C LYS A 122 2.86 -16.90 -12.51
N LYS A 123 2.44 -17.53 -13.60
CA LYS A 123 1.13 -17.28 -14.21
C LYS A 123 0.03 -17.35 -13.15
N GLY A 124 -0.87 -16.37 -13.14
CA GLY A 124 -1.95 -16.22 -12.16
C GLY A 124 -1.54 -15.42 -10.92
N SER A 125 -0.32 -14.90 -10.86
CA SER A 125 0.10 -13.96 -9.81
C SER A 125 -0.50 -12.57 -10.02
N ALA A 126 -0.50 -11.77 -8.95
CA ALA A 126 -1.01 -10.41 -8.98
C ALA A 126 -0.15 -9.44 -8.16
N ILE A 127 -0.03 -8.22 -8.64
CA ILE A 127 0.55 -7.09 -7.90
C ILE A 127 -0.54 -6.04 -7.74
N VAL A 128 -0.70 -5.53 -6.52
CA VAL A 128 -1.57 -4.39 -6.23
C VAL A 128 -0.77 -3.28 -5.58
N ASN A 129 -0.78 -2.12 -6.19
CA ASN A 129 -0.15 -0.91 -5.69
C ASN A 129 -1.20 0.03 -5.10
N VAL A 130 -0.99 0.50 -3.87
CA VAL A 130 -1.86 1.52 -3.28
C VAL A 130 -1.34 2.91 -3.63
N SER A 131 -1.99 3.52 -4.62
CA SER A 131 -1.77 4.90 -5.03
C SER A 131 -2.65 5.85 -4.18
N SER A 132 -3.31 6.79 -4.80
CA SER A 132 -4.26 7.72 -4.20
C SER A 132 -5.12 8.34 -5.31
N CYS A 133 -6.31 8.83 -4.99
CA CYS A 133 -7.07 9.69 -5.89
C CYS A 133 -6.26 10.92 -6.31
N TRP A 134 -5.36 11.40 -5.46
CA TRP A 134 -4.44 12.51 -5.77
C TRP A 134 -3.32 12.11 -6.73
N GLY A 135 -3.10 10.83 -6.97
CA GLY A 135 -2.26 10.36 -8.08
C GLY A 135 -2.95 10.46 -9.44
N LEU A 136 -4.27 10.65 -9.47
CA LEU A 136 -5.08 10.80 -10.69
C LEU A 136 -5.53 12.25 -10.92
N ARG A 137 -5.70 13.02 -9.86
CA ARG A 137 -6.04 14.44 -9.88
C ARG A 137 -5.41 15.13 -8.67
N SER A 138 -4.87 16.33 -8.86
CA SER A 138 -4.13 17.04 -7.82
C SER A 138 -5.03 17.56 -6.69
N GLY A 139 -4.48 17.53 -5.47
CA GLY A 139 -5.00 18.25 -4.31
C GLY A 139 -4.07 19.41 -3.91
N PRO A 140 -4.57 20.44 -3.22
CA PRO A 140 -3.74 21.56 -2.79
C PRO A 140 -2.78 21.17 -1.67
N ASN A 141 -1.65 21.87 -1.58
CA ASN A 141 -0.65 21.73 -0.50
C ASN A 141 -0.04 20.34 -0.30
N HIS A 142 0.02 19.53 -1.39
CA HIS A 142 0.63 18.20 -1.35
C HIS A 142 1.33 17.86 -2.68
N PRO A 143 2.12 18.78 -3.28
CA PRO A 143 2.69 18.57 -4.62
C PRO A 143 3.58 17.31 -4.67
N LEU A 144 4.42 17.10 -3.67
CA LEU A 144 5.32 15.96 -3.60
C LEU A 144 4.57 14.63 -3.43
N TYR A 145 3.60 14.58 -2.52
CA TYR A 145 2.76 13.39 -2.35
C TYR A 145 1.99 13.04 -3.63
N THR A 146 1.34 14.04 -4.23
CA THR A 146 0.60 13.90 -5.50
C THR A 146 1.48 13.36 -6.60
N MET A 147 2.67 13.94 -6.79
CA MET A 147 3.67 13.49 -7.77
C MET A 147 4.08 12.03 -7.51
N SER A 148 4.37 11.66 -6.27
CA SER A 148 4.76 10.30 -5.93
C SER A 148 3.66 9.27 -6.21
N LYS A 149 2.41 9.60 -5.91
CA LYS A 149 1.26 8.71 -6.16
C LYS A 149 0.88 8.64 -7.64
N ALA A 150 1.09 9.70 -8.41
CA ALA A 150 0.97 9.67 -9.87
C ALA A 150 2.02 8.76 -10.50
N ALA A 151 3.26 8.79 -10.01
CA ALA A 151 4.33 7.88 -10.46
C ALA A 151 3.94 6.40 -10.28
N ILE A 152 3.33 6.04 -9.14
CA ILE A 152 2.85 4.67 -8.88
C ILE A 152 1.69 4.28 -9.78
N ALA A 153 0.76 5.18 -10.05
CA ALA A 153 -0.33 4.91 -10.99
C ALA A 153 0.21 4.62 -12.40
N SER A 154 1.16 5.41 -12.87
CA SER A 154 1.82 5.23 -14.17
C SER A 154 2.67 3.96 -14.23
N LEU A 155 3.47 3.68 -13.19
CA LEU A 155 4.25 2.43 -13.07
C LEU A 155 3.34 1.21 -13.17
N THR A 156 2.19 1.24 -12.49
CA THR A 156 1.23 0.13 -12.50
C THR A 156 0.72 -0.16 -13.91
N GLN A 157 0.40 0.88 -14.69
CA GLN A 157 -0.07 0.74 -16.07
C GLN A 157 1.02 0.10 -16.95
N SER A 158 2.26 0.59 -16.86
CA SER A 158 3.39 0.03 -17.62
C SER A 158 3.61 -1.45 -17.30
N LEU A 159 3.70 -1.79 -16.00
CA LEU A 159 3.91 -3.18 -15.59
C LEU A 159 2.75 -4.09 -16.00
N GLY A 160 1.51 -3.60 -15.98
CA GLY A 160 0.34 -4.33 -16.44
C GLY A 160 0.43 -4.70 -17.92
N LEU A 161 0.90 -3.77 -18.76
CA LEU A 161 1.12 -4.01 -20.20
C LEU A 161 2.30 -4.95 -20.43
N ASP A 162 3.43 -4.71 -19.76
CA ASP A 162 4.68 -5.46 -19.98
C ASP A 162 4.57 -6.93 -19.58
N HIS A 163 3.78 -7.25 -18.53
CA HIS A 163 3.74 -8.58 -17.93
C HIS A 163 2.42 -9.35 -18.13
N ALA A 164 1.44 -8.75 -18.85
CA ALA A 164 0.18 -9.42 -19.17
C ALA A 164 0.38 -10.76 -19.89
N HIS A 165 1.35 -10.82 -20.82
CA HIS A 165 1.68 -12.04 -21.57
C HIS A 165 2.21 -13.17 -20.68
N GLN A 166 2.77 -12.86 -19.51
CA GLN A 166 3.22 -13.82 -18.50
C GLN A 166 2.06 -14.28 -17.60
N GLY A 167 0.87 -13.70 -17.75
CA GLY A 167 -0.30 -13.96 -16.92
C GLY A 167 -0.17 -13.38 -15.51
N ILE A 168 0.63 -12.31 -15.33
CA ILE A 168 0.75 -11.52 -14.10
C ILE A 168 -0.16 -10.29 -14.25
N ARG A 169 -1.08 -10.10 -13.32
CA ARG A 169 -1.93 -8.91 -13.28
C ARG A 169 -1.30 -7.84 -12.40
N VAL A 170 -1.30 -6.60 -12.85
CA VAL A 170 -0.80 -5.47 -12.05
C VAL A 170 -1.86 -4.37 -12.05
N ASN A 171 -2.36 -4.03 -10.86
CA ASN A 171 -3.41 -3.03 -10.70
C ASN A 171 -3.05 -2.02 -9.60
N ALA A 172 -3.66 -0.84 -9.66
CA ALA A 172 -3.59 0.15 -8.59
C ALA A 172 -4.97 0.38 -7.98
N VAL A 173 -5.00 0.51 -6.67
CA VAL A 173 -6.13 1.07 -5.93
C VAL A 173 -5.79 2.51 -5.57
N CYS A 174 -6.72 3.43 -5.84
CA CYS A 174 -6.52 4.87 -5.67
C CYS A 174 -7.53 5.45 -4.66
N PRO A 175 -7.34 5.20 -3.35
CA PRO A 175 -8.28 5.66 -2.33
C PRO A 175 -8.36 7.18 -2.26
N ASN A 176 -9.51 7.68 -1.84
CA ASN A 176 -9.68 9.02 -1.33
C ASN A 176 -9.41 9.01 0.19
N GLU A 177 -10.19 9.71 0.99
CA GLU A 177 -10.03 9.75 2.45
C GLU A 177 -10.38 8.38 3.07
N VAL A 178 -9.43 7.82 3.83
CA VAL A 178 -9.59 6.56 4.56
C VAL A 178 -9.32 6.80 6.05
N ASN A 179 -10.17 6.29 6.92
CA ASN A 179 -10.06 6.43 8.37
C ASN A 179 -8.86 5.65 8.94
N THR A 180 -7.70 6.25 8.86
CA THR A 180 -6.41 5.69 9.31
C THR A 180 -5.66 6.71 10.15
N SER A 181 -4.57 6.28 10.80
CA SER A 181 -3.66 7.19 11.51
C SER A 181 -3.12 8.31 10.61
N MET A 182 -2.94 8.05 9.32
CA MET A 182 -2.44 9.04 8.36
C MET A 182 -3.37 10.24 8.20
N ILE A 183 -4.69 10.05 8.10
CA ILE A 183 -5.63 11.17 8.02
C ILE A 183 -5.78 11.86 9.38
N ARG A 184 -5.82 11.11 10.47
CA ARG A 184 -5.94 11.62 11.83
C ARG A 184 -4.76 12.52 12.19
N SER A 185 -3.53 12.09 11.95
CA SER A 185 -2.32 12.91 12.16
C SER A 185 -2.36 14.21 11.34
N GLY A 186 -2.98 14.20 10.16
CA GLY A 186 -3.17 15.41 9.36
C GLY A 186 -4.11 16.43 9.99
N PHE A 187 -5.08 16.02 10.77
CA PHE A 187 -5.92 16.90 11.56
C PHE A 187 -5.18 17.42 12.81
N GLU A 188 -4.48 16.55 13.51
CA GLU A 188 -3.70 16.91 14.71
C GLU A 188 -2.63 17.96 14.42
N VAL A 189 -1.86 17.81 13.34
CA VAL A 189 -0.85 18.81 12.90
C VAL A 189 -1.47 20.20 12.65
N ARG A 190 -2.74 20.24 12.25
CA ARG A 190 -3.50 21.48 12.07
C ARG A 190 -4.18 21.99 13.34
N GLY A 191 -3.94 21.35 14.50
CA GLY A 191 -4.56 21.70 15.78
C GLY A 191 -6.06 21.36 15.86
N LEU A 192 -6.54 20.47 14.99
CA LEU A 192 -7.94 20.05 14.95
C LEU A 192 -8.14 18.74 15.73
N ASN A 193 -9.30 18.60 16.38
CA ASN A 193 -9.70 17.32 16.94
C ASN A 193 -10.06 16.35 15.79
N PRO A 194 -9.41 15.20 15.65
CA PRO A 194 -9.61 14.29 14.53
C PRO A 194 -11.05 13.80 14.38
N ASP A 195 -11.74 13.46 15.48
CA ASP A 195 -13.10 12.94 15.42
C ASP A 195 -14.08 13.98 14.88
N LYS A 196 -14.00 15.22 15.40
CA LYS A 196 -14.83 16.31 14.90
C LYS A 196 -14.52 16.68 13.45
N ALA A 197 -13.22 16.65 13.08
CA ALA A 197 -12.81 16.93 11.72
C ALA A 197 -13.29 15.85 10.73
N ILE A 198 -13.32 14.59 11.14
CA ILE A 198 -13.88 13.47 10.37
C ILE A 198 -15.40 13.63 10.22
N GLU A 199 -16.12 14.02 11.29
CA GLU A 199 -17.57 14.29 11.21
C GLU A 199 -17.89 15.39 10.18
N GLU A 200 -17.12 16.48 10.16
CA GLU A 200 -17.30 17.54 9.17
C GLU A 200 -16.93 17.08 7.75
N LEU A 201 -15.84 16.32 7.62
CA LEU A 201 -15.43 15.75 6.34
C LEU A 201 -16.48 14.79 5.77
N ASN A 202 -17.09 13.97 6.61
CA ASN A 202 -18.16 13.05 6.23
C ASN A 202 -19.33 13.74 5.52
N LYS A 203 -19.66 14.97 5.93
CA LYS A 203 -20.72 15.77 5.29
C LYS A 203 -20.41 16.16 3.84
N THR A 204 -19.14 16.16 3.47
CA THR A 204 -18.70 16.50 2.10
C THR A 204 -18.61 15.28 1.17
N ILE A 205 -18.66 14.07 1.73
CA ILE A 205 -18.56 12.83 0.98
C ILE A 205 -19.95 12.35 0.55
N PRO A 206 -20.17 12.03 -0.74
CA PRO A 206 -21.51 11.61 -1.23
C PRO A 206 -22.11 10.40 -0.49
N LEU A 207 -21.28 9.48 0.03
CA LEU A 207 -21.73 8.33 0.83
C LEU A 207 -22.00 8.70 2.30
N GLY A 208 -21.82 9.95 2.71
CA GLY A 208 -21.99 10.41 4.09
C GLY A 208 -20.92 9.95 5.06
N ARG A 209 -19.85 9.31 4.58
CA ARG A 209 -18.72 8.89 5.38
C ARG A 209 -17.43 8.80 4.54
N ILE A 210 -16.28 8.95 5.18
CA ILE A 210 -15.01 8.54 4.59
C ILE A 210 -14.95 7.01 4.53
N ALA A 211 -14.01 6.47 3.75
CA ALA A 211 -13.82 5.03 3.67
C ALA A 211 -13.18 4.48 4.97
N GLU A 212 -13.56 3.28 5.35
CA GLU A 212 -12.82 2.50 6.33
C GLU A 212 -11.74 1.66 5.62
N PRO A 213 -10.69 1.21 6.33
CA PRO A 213 -9.67 0.33 5.75
C PRO A 213 -10.25 -0.89 5.02
N GLU A 214 -11.33 -1.46 5.55
CA GLU A 214 -12.01 -2.63 4.99
C GLU A 214 -12.62 -2.34 3.61
N ASP A 215 -13.14 -1.14 3.35
CA ASP A 215 -13.65 -0.75 2.03
C ASP A 215 -12.54 -0.82 0.97
N ILE A 216 -11.31 -0.43 1.34
CA ILE A 216 -10.15 -0.49 0.45
C ILE A 216 -9.69 -1.92 0.25
N VAL A 217 -9.71 -2.71 1.32
CA VAL A 217 -9.35 -4.14 1.29
C VAL A 217 -10.26 -4.91 0.35
N ASP A 218 -11.57 -4.67 0.37
CA ASP A 218 -12.52 -5.34 -0.53
C ASP A 218 -12.18 -5.11 -2.01
N VAL A 219 -11.71 -3.90 -2.35
CA VAL A 219 -11.25 -3.58 -3.72
C VAL A 219 -9.91 -4.26 -4.04
N ILE A 220 -8.99 -4.35 -3.06
CA ILE A 220 -7.71 -5.04 -3.26
C ILE A 220 -7.90 -6.55 -3.48
N LEU A 221 -8.86 -7.15 -2.79
CA LEU A 221 -9.14 -8.59 -2.87
C LEU A 221 -9.91 -9.00 -4.16
N PHE A 222 -10.50 -8.04 -4.86
CA PHE A 222 -11.14 -8.27 -6.15
C PHE A 222 -10.11 -8.48 -7.26
#